data_e96b5e9823503a06f46ce54711f39b20
#
_entry.id   e96b5e9823503a06f46ce54711f39b20
#
_cell.length_a   1.000
_cell.length_b   1.000
_cell.length_c   1.000
_cell.angle_alpha   90.00
_cell.angle_beta   90.00
_cell.angle_gamma   90.00
#
_symmetry.space_group_name_H-M   'P 1'
#
loop_
_entity.id
_entity.type
_entity.pdbx_description
1 polymer ?
#
loop_
_entity_poly.entity_id
_entity_poly.type
_entity_poly.pdbx_seq_one_letter_code
_entity_poly.pdbx_strand_id
1 'polypeptide(L)'
;MQLQKIVIAPDSFKESMTAQQVGNIIKQAFTNVYGNTLHYDIIPMADGGEGTTDALMHATGATKYTVIVNDPLMRPIEACYARADEQQIAIIEMAAASGLDLLEKEERNPLYTSSYGTGELIKDALNHGAKTIILGIGGSATNDGGTGMLSALGV
;
A
#
# COMPACT_ATOMS: atom_id res chain seq x y z
N MET A 1 11.58 0.48 38.49
CA MET A 1 10.49 0.29 37.52
C MET A 1 10.96 -0.77 36.55
N GLN A 2 10.24 -1.90 36.42
CA GLN A 2 10.67 -2.97 35.53
C GLN A 2 9.95 -2.81 34.18
N LEU A 3 10.69 -2.86 33.07
CA LEU A 3 10.14 -2.82 31.73
C LEU A 3 9.28 -4.08 31.51
N GLN A 4 8.05 -3.93 31.06
CA GLN A 4 7.10 -5.03 30.89
C GLN A 4 6.67 -5.24 29.43
N LYS A 5 6.62 -4.15 28.66
CA LYS A 5 6.09 -4.14 27.30
C LYS A 5 6.88 -3.18 26.40
N ILE A 6 7.11 -3.60 25.17
CA ILE A 6 7.69 -2.78 24.10
C ILE A 6 6.69 -2.74 22.95
N VAL A 7 6.38 -1.54 22.48
CA VAL A 7 5.62 -1.30 21.24
C VAL A 7 6.63 -0.94 20.15
N ILE A 8 6.56 -1.62 19.02
CA ILE A 8 7.46 -1.48 17.88
C ILE A 8 6.60 -1.03 16.70
N ALA A 9 6.70 0.25 16.33
CA ALA A 9 5.89 0.87 15.29
C ALA A 9 6.78 1.45 14.17
N PRO A 10 7.44 0.61 13.36
CA PRO A 10 8.30 1.05 12.28
C PRO A 10 7.50 1.35 11.02
N ASP A 11 8.05 2.22 10.18
CA ASP A 11 7.74 2.28 8.76
C ASP A 11 8.68 1.38 7.95
N SER A 12 8.43 1.23 6.66
CA SER A 12 9.29 0.48 5.75
C SER A 12 10.63 1.19 5.53
N PHE A 13 11.68 0.41 5.26
CA PHE A 13 12.93 0.92 4.71
C PHE A 13 12.88 0.73 3.19
N LYS A 14 12.62 1.81 2.47
CA LYS A 14 12.44 1.80 1.01
C LYS A 14 13.53 0.98 0.32
N GLU A 15 13.13 0.14 -0.63
CA GLU A 15 13.99 -0.76 -1.41
C GLU A 15 14.79 -1.79 -0.58
N SER A 16 14.47 -1.96 0.73
CA SER A 16 15.24 -2.83 1.63
C SER A 16 14.37 -3.78 2.46
N MET A 17 13.46 -3.26 3.27
CA MET A 17 12.67 -4.08 4.19
C MET A 17 11.26 -3.52 4.38
N THR A 18 10.27 -4.41 4.47
CA THR A 18 8.91 -4.02 4.85
C THR A 18 8.84 -3.62 6.32
N ALA A 19 7.85 -2.81 6.71
CA ALA A 19 7.60 -2.41 8.09
C ALA A 19 7.47 -3.63 9.03
N GLN A 20 6.84 -4.72 8.57
CA GLN A 20 6.71 -5.96 9.32
C GLN A 20 8.08 -6.65 9.54
N GLN A 21 8.94 -6.70 8.52
CA GLN A 21 10.28 -7.27 8.64
C GLN A 21 11.14 -6.48 9.63
N VAL A 22 11.11 -5.15 9.55
CA VAL A 22 11.79 -4.26 10.50
C VAL A 22 11.31 -4.52 11.92
N GLY A 23 9.99 -4.59 12.12
CA GLY A 23 9.38 -4.88 13.43
C GLY A 23 9.85 -6.21 14.00
N ASN A 24 9.91 -7.27 13.18
CA ASN A 24 10.37 -8.59 13.60
C ASN A 24 11.86 -8.59 13.98
N ILE A 25 12.71 -7.89 13.23
CA ILE A 25 14.15 -7.77 13.52
C ILE A 25 14.36 -7.04 14.86
N ILE A 26 13.66 -5.92 15.07
CA ILE A 26 13.73 -5.15 16.31
C ILE A 26 13.28 -6.04 17.50
N LYS A 27 12.14 -6.74 17.36
CA LYS A 27 11.68 -7.69 18.39
C LYS A 27 12.73 -8.73 18.69
N GLN A 28 13.35 -9.34 17.68
CA GLN A 28 14.39 -10.35 17.85
C GLN A 28 15.60 -9.78 18.61
N ALA A 29 16.04 -8.58 18.28
CA ALA A 29 17.15 -7.91 18.96
C ALA A 29 16.84 -7.69 20.45
N PHE A 30 15.68 -7.20 20.79
CA PHE A 30 15.25 -7.07 22.20
C PHE A 30 15.12 -8.41 22.91
N THR A 31 14.60 -9.43 22.23
CA THR A 31 14.49 -10.78 22.81
C THR A 31 15.85 -11.37 23.12
N ASN A 32 16.86 -11.12 22.30
CA ASN A 32 18.24 -11.59 22.54
C ASN A 32 18.86 -10.95 23.80
N VAL A 33 18.45 -9.72 24.14
CA VAL A 33 18.97 -8.99 25.33
C VAL A 33 18.16 -9.30 26.60
N TYR A 34 16.83 -9.31 26.49
CA TYR A 34 15.92 -9.41 27.64
C TYR A 34 15.27 -10.78 27.81
N GLY A 35 15.55 -11.72 26.91
CA GLY A 35 14.86 -13.02 26.88
C GLY A 35 13.37 -12.86 26.56
N ASN A 36 12.59 -13.86 26.97
CA ASN A 36 11.12 -13.88 26.74
C ASN A 36 10.32 -13.24 27.88
N THR A 37 10.92 -12.31 28.63
CA THR A 37 10.28 -11.70 29.82
C THR A 37 9.41 -10.52 29.48
N LEU A 38 9.47 -9.99 28.24
CA LEU A 38 8.77 -8.81 27.79
C LEU A 38 7.63 -9.17 26.82
N HIS A 39 6.57 -8.39 26.87
CA HIS A 39 5.53 -8.40 25.83
C HIS A 39 5.93 -7.46 24.69
N TYR A 40 5.66 -7.88 23.45
CA TYR A 40 5.96 -7.10 22.24
C TYR A 40 4.70 -6.92 21.40
N ASP A 41 4.35 -5.69 21.09
CA ASP A 41 3.37 -5.36 20.05
C ASP A 41 4.11 -4.80 18.84
N ILE A 42 3.94 -5.43 17.69
CA ILE A 42 4.44 -4.92 16.39
C ILE A 42 3.27 -4.29 15.67
N ILE A 43 3.39 -3.00 15.38
CA ILE A 43 2.37 -2.20 14.70
C ILE A 43 3.03 -1.58 13.47
N PRO A 44 2.99 -2.26 12.29
CA PRO A 44 3.53 -1.69 11.06
C PRO A 44 2.84 -0.36 10.75
N MET A 45 3.64 0.66 10.46
CA MET A 45 3.17 1.99 10.07
C MET A 45 3.35 2.19 8.58
N ALA A 46 2.59 3.13 8.01
CA ALA A 46 2.72 3.55 6.63
C ALA A 46 2.26 5.00 6.46
N ASP A 47 2.82 5.69 5.49
CA ASP A 47 2.61 7.13 5.24
C ASP A 47 1.72 7.41 4.01
N GLY A 48 1.04 6.40 3.49
CA GLY A 48 0.26 6.47 2.25
C GLY A 48 1.03 6.03 1.00
N GLY A 49 2.29 5.60 1.15
CA GLY A 49 3.12 4.99 0.10
C GLY A 49 3.10 3.46 0.18
N GLU A 50 4.21 2.87 -0.28
CA GLU A 50 4.43 1.42 -0.28
C GLU A 50 4.21 0.80 1.11
N GLY A 51 3.41 -0.28 1.17
CA GLY A 51 3.11 -1.02 2.39
C GLY A 51 1.89 -0.51 3.17
N THR A 52 1.23 0.57 2.71
CA THR A 52 0.01 1.08 3.34
C THR A 52 -1.12 0.05 3.30
N THR A 53 -1.29 -0.62 2.17
CA THR A 53 -2.29 -1.69 2.01
C THR A 53 -2.04 -2.82 2.99
N ASP A 54 -0.81 -3.31 3.08
CA ASP A 54 -0.45 -4.41 3.98
C ASP A 54 -0.61 -4.03 5.47
N ALA A 55 -0.21 -2.81 5.85
CA ALA A 55 -0.38 -2.31 7.22
C ALA A 55 -1.87 -2.21 7.61
N LEU A 56 -2.71 -1.66 6.74
CA LEU A 56 -4.13 -1.51 6.99
C LEU A 56 -4.89 -2.85 6.87
N MET A 57 -4.46 -3.78 6.01
CA MET A 57 -5.01 -5.14 5.97
C MET A 57 -4.89 -5.83 7.32
N HIS A 58 -3.72 -5.72 7.97
CA HIS A 58 -3.52 -6.31 9.30
C HIS A 58 -4.46 -5.71 10.35
N ALA A 59 -4.71 -4.40 10.27
CA ALA A 59 -5.57 -3.70 11.22
C ALA A 59 -7.07 -3.95 10.99
N THR A 60 -7.50 -4.17 9.74
CA THR A 60 -8.92 -4.26 9.34
C THR A 60 -9.40 -5.68 9.07
N GLY A 61 -8.49 -6.66 8.98
CA GLY A 61 -8.82 -8.01 8.52
C GLY A 61 -9.18 -8.07 7.03
N ALA A 62 -8.78 -7.07 6.24
CA ALA A 62 -9.06 -7.00 4.82
C ALA A 62 -8.36 -8.12 4.03
N THR A 63 -8.95 -8.52 2.92
CA THR A 63 -8.43 -9.52 1.98
C THR A 63 -7.86 -8.85 0.75
N LYS A 64 -6.73 -9.37 0.24
CA LYS A 64 -6.06 -8.88 -0.96
C LYS A 64 -6.72 -9.41 -2.23
N TYR A 65 -6.94 -8.53 -3.19
CA TYR A 65 -7.49 -8.84 -4.51
C TYR A 65 -6.51 -8.41 -5.59
N THR A 66 -6.38 -9.21 -6.64
CA THR A 66 -5.51 -8.94 -7.80
C THR A 66 -6.38 -8.67 -9.01
N VAL A 67 -6.06 -7.62 -9.76
CA VAL A 67 -6.80 -7.16 -10.94
C VAL A 67 -5.81 -6.81 -12.03
N ILE A 68 -6.19 -7.06 -13.30
CA ILE A 68 -5.46 -6.55 -14.46
C ILE A 68 -5.88 -5.10 -14.70
N VAL A 69 -4.92 -4.19 -14.64
CA VAL A 69 -5.10 -2.75 -14.86
C VAL A 69 -3.97 -2.21 -15.72
N ASN A 70 -4.05 -0.95 -16.12
CA ASN A 70 -2.97 -0.30 -16.85
C ASN A 70 -1.89 0.27 -15.92
N ASP A 71 -0.62 0.13 -16.32
CA ASP A 71 0.50 0.83 -15.70
C ASP A 71 0.51 2.34 -16.11
N PRO A 72 1.47 3.16 -15.63
CA PRO A 72 1.53 4.56 -16.00
C PRO A 72 1.67 4.83 -17.52
N LEU A 73 2.20 3.87 -18.28
CA LEU A 73 2.35 3.94 -19.74
C LEU A 73 1.27 3.18 -20.50
N MET A 74 0.15 2.85 -19.86
CA MET A 74 -0.99 2.17 -20.45
C MET A 74 -0.72 0.73 -20.89
N ARG A 75 0.25 0.06 -20.25
CA ARG A 75 0.54 -1.37 -20.46
C ARG A 75 -0.24 -2.20 -19.42
N PRO A 76 -0.83 -3.35 -19.77
CA PRO A 76 -1.55 -4.18 -18.80
C PRO A 76 -0.58 -4.82 -17.80
N ILE A 77 -0.91 -4.69 -16.52
CA ILE A 77 -0.18 -5.28 -15.39
C ILE A 77 -1.15 -5.90 -14.38
N GLU A 78 -0.66 -6.84 -13.58
CA GLU A 78 -1.35 -7.26 -12.37
C GLU A 78 -1.08 -6.27 -11.23
N ALA A 79 -2.13 -5.67 -10.69
CA ALA A 79 -2.04 -4.82 -9.52
C ALA A 79 -2.96 -5.33 -8.42
N CYS A 80 -2.65 -4.99 -7.17
CA CYS A 80 -3.39 -5.45 -6.02
C CYS A 80 -3.97 -4.29 -5.23
N TYR A 81 -5.12 -4.55 -4.59
CA TYR A 81 -5.69 -3.72 -3.54
C TYR A 81 -6.29 -4.63 -2.46
N ALA A 82 -6.66 -4.07 -1.31
CA ALA A 82 -7.32 -4.82 -0.26
C ALA A 82 -8.77 -4.39 -0.06
N ARG A 83 -9.61 -5.31 0.41
CA ARG A 83 -11.01 -5.03 0.71
C ARG A 83 -11.42 -5.67 2.03
N ALA A 84 -12.03 -4.86 2.89
CA ALA A 84 -12.72 -5.28 4.10
C ALA A 84 -14.22 -5.33 3.80
N ASP A 85 -14.70 -6.50 3.37
CA ASP A 85 -16.04 -6.67 2.81
C ASP A 85 -17.17 -6.34 3.80
N GLU A 86 -17.02 -6.73 5.07
CA GLU A 86 -18.01 -6.42 6.10
C GLU A 86 -18.17 -4.92 6.34
N GLN A 87 -17.07 -4.15 6.26
CA GLN A 87 -17.06 -2.70 6.40
C GLN A 87 -17.33 -1.96 5.08
N GLN A 88 -17.35 -2.66 3.96
CA GLN A 88 -17.47 -2.11 2.60
C GLN A 88 -16.36 -1.06 2.29
N ILE A 89 -15.15 -1.31 2.79
CA ILE A 89 -13.98 -0.46 2.62
C ILE A 89 -13.02 -1.12 1.63
N ALA A 90 -12.51 -0.35 0.66
CA ALA A 90 -11.35 -0.73 -0.14
C ALA A 90 -10.14 0.13 0.23
N ILE A 91 -8.98 -0.50 0.29
CA ILE A 91 -7.69 0.10 0.60
C ILE A 91 -6.82 -0.06 -0.64
N ILE A 92 -6.45 1.05 -1.26
CA ILE A 92 -5.77 1.10 -2.55
C ILE A 92 -4.51 1.95 -2.40
N GLU A 93 -3.37 1.43 -2.80
CA GLU A 93 -2.17 2.23 -3.07
C GLU A 93 -2.17 2.63 -4.54
N MET A 94 -2.15 3.93 -4.84
CA MET A 94 -2.08 4.36 -6.24
C MET A 94 -0.79 3.86 -6.92
N ALA A 95 0.30 3.70 -6.16
CA ALA A 95 1.57 3.19 -6.68
C ALA A 95 1.47 1.76 -7.21
N ALA A 96 0.47 0.96 -6.79
CA ALA A 96 0.26 -0.38 -7.31
C ALA A 96 -0.07 -0.40 -8.81
N ALA A 97 -0.66 0.69 -9.34
CA ALA A 97 -1.00 0.84 -10.77
C ALA A 97 -0.37 2.08 -11.41
N SER A 98 0.04 3.07 -10.62
CA SER A 98 0.54 4.35 -11.13
C SER A 98 1.86 4.77 -10.47
N GLY A 99 2.64 3.78 -9.99
CA GLY A 99 3.87 4.00 -9.22
C GLY A 99 5.13 4.15 -10.05
N LEU A 100 6.14 4.82 -9.46
CA LEU A 100 7.48 4.98 -10.05
C LEU A 100 8.22 3.65 -10.25
N ASP A 101 7.95 2.67 -9.37
CA ASP A 101 8.64 1.37 -9.40
C ASP A 101 8.16 0.47 -10.56
N LEU A 102 7.08 0.86 -11.23
CA LEU A 102 6.58 0.21 -12.44
C LEU A 102 7.32 0.66 -13.72
N LEU A 103 8.19 1.67 -13.60
CA LEU A 103 8.87 2.31 -14.72
C LEU A 103 10.38 2.21 -14.60
N GLU A 104 11.04 1.82 -15.68
CA GLU A 104 12.48 1.98 -15.82
C GLU A 104 12.86 3.48 -15.74
N LYS A 105 14.09 3.77 -15.33
CA LYS A 105 14.53 5.17 -15.12
C LYS A 105 14.33 6.04 -16.37
N GLU A 106 14.54 5.48 -17.53
CA GLU A 106 14.44 6.12 -18.84
C GLU A 106 12.98 6.40 -19.25
N GLU A 107 12.02 5.65 -18.68
CA GLU A 107 10.59 5.79 -18.91
C GLU A 107 9.92 6.85 -18.00
N ARG A 108 10.62 7.33 -16.97
CA ARG A 108 10.08 8.25 -15.96
C ARG A 108 9.91 9.66 -16.50
N ASN A 109 8.87 9.86 -17.28
CA ASN A 109 8.52 11.18 -17.82
C ASN A 109 7.04 11.50 -17.51
N PRO A 110 6.79 12.45 -16.60
CA PRO A 110 5.43 12.76 -16.15
C PRO A 110 4.53 13.37 -17.23
N LEU A 111 5.07 13.74 -18.39
CA LEU A 111 4.29 14.23 -19.54
C LEU A 111 3.54 13.10 -20.26
N TYR A 112 3.97 11.86 -20.07
CA TYR A 112 3.42 10.69 -20.78
C TYR A 112 2.80 9.65 -19.85
N THR A 113 2.92 9.84 -18.54
CA THR A 113 2.38 8.90 -17.55
C THR A 113 0.96 9.29 -17.14
N SER A 114 0.13 8.28 -16.89
CA SER A 114 -1.28 8.43 -16.56
C SER A 114 -1.65 7.73 -15.26
N SER A 115 -2.52 8.34 -14.48
CA SER A 115 -3.15 7.73 -13.31
C SER A 115 -4.34 6.80 -13.65
N TYR A 116 -4.53 6.43 -14.91
CA TYR A 116 -5.67 5.65 -15.40
C TYR A 116 -5.84 4.33 -14.64
N GLY A 117 -4.77 3.56 -14.43
CA GLY A 117 -4.81 2.29 -13.72
C GLY A 117 -5.26 2.40 -12.26
N THR A 118 -4.94 3.52 -11.59
CA THR A 118 -5.51 3.81 -10.25
C THR A 118 -7.04 3.92 -10.32
N GLY A 119 -7.58 4.56 -11.36
CA GLY A 119 -9.02 4.64 -11.58
C GLY A 119 -9.65 3.27 -11.85
N GLU A 120 -8.94 2.37 -12.55
CA GLU A 120 -9.40 1.01 -12.79
C GLU A 120 -9.46 0.20 -11.48
N LEU A 121 -8.48 0.33 -10.58
CA LEU A 121 -8.53 -0.28 -9.25
C LEU A 121 -9.73 0.22 -8.43
N ILE A 122 -9.98 1.53 -8.44
CA ILE A 122 -11.13 2.13 -7.76
C ILE A 122 -12.44 1.59 -8.36
N LYS A 123 -12.53 1.55 -9.69
CA LYS A 123 -13.72 1.05 -10.40
C LYS A 123 -14.01 -0.41 -10.06
N ASP A 124 -12.97 -1.24 -10.03
CA ASP A 124 -13.11 -2.65 -9.64
C ASP A 124 -13.60 -2.78 -8.20
N ALA A 125 -13.02 -2.04 -7.26
CA ALA A 125 -13.44 -2.02 -5.86
C ALA A 125 -14.91 -1.59 -5.70
N LEU A 126 -15.35 -0.56 -6.40
CA LEU A 126 -16.74 -0.09 -6.39
C LEU A 126 -17.70 -1.14 -6.98
N ASN A 127 -17.33 -1.79 -8.09
CA ASN A 127 -18.12 -2.85 -8.71
C ASN A 127 -18.29 -4.07 -7.79
N HIS A 128 -17.33 -4.28 -6.88
CA HIS A 128 -17.37 -5.33 -5.87
C HIS A 128 -17.96 -4.87 -4.52
N GLY A 129 -18.62 -3.73 -4.47
CA GLY A 129 -19.45 -3.31 -3.34
C GLY A 129 -18.76 -2.43 -2.31
N ALA A 130 -17.54 -1.94 -2.57
CA ALA A 130 -16.92 -0.94 -1.72
C ALA A 130 -17.74 0.36 -1.73
N LYS A 131 -17.94 0.95 -0.55
CA LYS A 131 -18.60 2.26 -0.37
C LYS A 131 -17.65 3.33 0.14
N THR A 132 -16.54 2.89 0.72
CA THR A 132 -15.48 3.77 1.20
C THR A 132 -14.18 3.36 0.53
N ILE A 133 -13.46 4.32 0.00
CA ILE A 133 -12.12 4.12 -0.58
C ILE A 133 -11.10 4.83 0.30
N ILE A 134 -10.11 4.09 0.79
CA ILE A 134 -8.90 4.63 1.40
C ILE A 134 -7.82 4.57 0.33
N LEU A 135 -7.38 5.73 -0.16
CA LEU A 135 -6.40 5.83 -1.22
C LEU A 135 -5.08 6.37 -0.68
N GLY A 136 -4.04 5.53 -0.68
CA GLY A 136 -2.66 5.94 -0.45
C GLY A 136 -2.09 6.55 -1.73
N ILE A 137 -1.54 7.75 -1.66
CA ILE A 137 -1.10 8.53 -2.84
C ILE A 137 0.43 8.69 -2.94
N GLY A 138 1.18 8.01 -2.09
CA GLY A 138 2.64 8.00 -2.14
C GLY A 138 3.19 7.20 -3.32
N GLY A 139 4.44 7.48 -3.73
CA GLY A 139 5.14 6.72 -4.76
C GLY A 139 4.69 6.94 -6.20
N SER A 140 3.91 7.98 -6.50
CA SER A 140 3.36 8.26 -7.82
C SER A 140 4.42 8.51 -8.90
N ALA A 141 4.22 7.93 -10.10
CA ALA A 141 4.92 8.25 -11.35
C ALA A 141 4.21 9.32 -12.19
N THR A 142 3.05 9.81 -11.74
CA THR A 142 2.15 10.61 -12.57
C THR A 142 2.01 12.04 -12.04
N ASN A 143 1.75 12.98 -12.95
CA ASN A 143 1.45 14.37 -12.63
C ASN A 143 0.35 14.91 -13.55
N ASP A 144 -0.68 14.09 -13.78
CA ASP A 144 -1.81 14.37 -14.67
C ASP A 144 -3.01 15.05 -13.97
N GLY A 145 -2.84 15.47 -12.71
CA GLY A 145 -3.91 16.04 -11.90
C GLY A 145 -5.07 15.07 -11.63
N GLY A 146 -4.83 13.76 -11.78
CA GLY A 146 -5.85 12.71 -11.62
C GLY A 146 -6.79 12.56 -12.82
N THR A 147 -6.51 13.21 -13.95
CA THR A 147 -7.39 13.15 -15.14
C THR A 147 -7.48 11.73 -15.69
N GLY A 148 -6.38 10.95 -15.68
CA GLY A 148 -6.42 9.56 -16.07
C GLY A 148 -7.33 8.73 -15.17
N MET A 149 -7.23 8.88 -13.86
CA MET A 149 -8.07 8.21 -12.87
C MET A 149 -9.56 8.54 -13.09
N LEU A 150 -9.89 9.80 -13.27
CA LEU A 150 -11.28 10.25 -13.55
C LEU A 150 -11.80 9.67 -14.87
N SER A 151 -10.98 9.65 -15.91
CA SER A 151 -11.33 9.06 -17.21
C SER A 151 -11.67 7.56 -17.09
N ALA A 152 -10.91 6.78 -16.32
CA ALA A 152 -11.21 5.37 -16.06
C ALA A 152 -12.55 5.18 -15.32
N LEU A 153 -12.91 6.14 -14.47
CA LEU A 153 -14.19 6.15 -13.74
C LEU A 153 -15.37 6.64 -14.61
N GLY A 154 -15.10 7.19 -15.79
CA GLY A 154 -16.14 7.63 -16.74
C GLY A 154 -16.56 9.09 -16.57
N VAL A 155 -15.67 9.92 -16.02
CA VAL A 155 -15.87 11.35 -15.82
C VAL A 155 -15.16 12.15 -16.92
#